data_78cca7ca1d12c78f7db687498b744f76
#
_entry.id   78cca7ca1d12c78f7db687498b744f76
#
_cell.length_a   1.000
_cell.length_b   1.000
_cell.length_c   1.000
_cell.angle_alpha   90.00
_cell.angle_beta   90.00
_cell.angle_gamma   90.00
#
_symmetry.space_group_name_H-M   'P 1'
#
loop_
_entity.id
_entity.type
_entity.pdbx_description
1 polymer ?
#
loop_
_entity_poly.entity_id
_entity_poly.type
_entity_poly.pdbx_seq_one_letter_code
_entity_poly.pdbx_strand_id
1 'polypeptide(L)'
;MLGHFHEISVETADIRASVEFYEQLGFCQATTTDTWSHPYGVLTDGRLFLGLHQRPFTSPAVTFVHPEVAGLVPGFETRDIPLTVCHIDPEIFNEIGFRDPFGQPISVLEARTYSPVARSPVKMSL
;
A
#
# COMPACT_ATOMS: atom_id res chain seq x y z
N MET A 1 -3.49 -3.02 -15.43
CA MET A 1 -3.37 -1.60 -15.59
C MET A 1 -2.79 -0.90 -14.38
N LEU A 2 -3.24 -1.22 -13.20
CA LEU A 2 -2.75 -0.54 -11.99
C LEU A 2 -1.38 -1.05 -11.53
N GLY A 3 -0.89 -2.13 -12.08
CA GLY A 3 0.34 -2.75 -11.65
C GLY A 3 0.05 -3.98 -10.79
N HIS A 4 0.86 -4.20 -9.77
CA HIS A 4 0.68 -5.36 -8.91
C HIS A 4 0.01 -4.97 -7.61
N PHE A 5 -0.83 -5.83 -7.10
CA PHE A 5 -1.40 -5.64 -5.77
C PHE A 5 -0.25 -5.67 -4.76
N HIS A 6 -0.25 -4.72 -3.87
CA HIS A 6 0.81 -4.58 -2.87
C HIS A 6 0.32 -4.98 -1.47
N GLU A 7 -0.68 -4.31 -1.00
CA GLU A 7 -1.15 -4.50 0.38
C GLU A 7 -2.48 -3.83 0.62
N ILE A 8 -3.11 -4.17 1.73
CA ILE A 8 -4.18 -3.35 2.29
C ILE A 8 -3.46 -2.39 3.25
N SER A 9 -3.53 -1.11 2.99
CA SER A 9 -2.84 -0.12 3.80
C SER A 9 -3.76 0.39 4.90
N VAL A 10 -3.27 0.39 6.13
CA VAL A 10 -4.03 0.83 7.29
C VAL A 10 -3.23 1.89 8.04
N GLU A 11 -3.90 2.96 8.41
CA GLU A 11 -3.29 4.01 9.20
C GLU A 11 -3.23 3.57 10.66
N THR A 12 -2.15 3.88 11.34
CA THR A 12 -2.04 3.66 12.77
C THR A 12 -1.33 4.83 13.44
N ALA A 13 -1.71 5.11 14.65
CA ALA A 13 -1.05 6.14 15.45
C ALA A 13 0.16 5.55 16.18
N ASP A 14 0.23 4.24 16.34
CA ASP A 14 1.29 3.57 17.06
C ASP A 14 1.50 2.19 16.44
N ILE A 15 2.58 2.07 15.67
CA ILE A 15 2.81 0.85 14.92
C ILE A 15 3.04 -0.35 15.81
N ARG A 16 3.72 -0.17 16.94
CA ARG A 16 3.97 -1.28 17.83
C ARG A 16 2.68 -1.84 18.42
N ALA A 17 1.79 -0.95 18.84
CA ALA A 17 0.51 -1.38 19.40
C ALA A 17 -0.31 -2.13 18.35
N SER A 18 -0.30 -1.66 17.10
CA SER A 18 -1.01 -2.35 16.04
C SER A 18 -0.41 -3.71 15.73
N VAL A 19 0.91 -3.81 15.69
CA VAL A 19 1.58 -5.08 15.45
C VAL A 19 1.19 -6.09 16.55
N GLU A 20 1.24 -5.66 17.79
CA GLU A 20 0.90 -6.55 18.89
C GLU A 20 -0.54 -7.03 18.83
N PHE A 21 -1.44 -6.13 18.43
CA PHE A 21 -2.83 -6.49 18.30
C PHE A 21 -3.02 -7.55 17.21
N TYR A 22 -2.48 -7.32 16.03
CA TYR A 22 -2.67 -8.27 14.94
C TYR A 22 -1.95 -9.59 15.16
N GLU A 23 -0.82 -9.56 15.87
CA GLU A 23 -0.12 -10.81 16.18
C GLU A 23 -0.98 -11.72 17.06
N GLN A 24 -1.81 -11.14 17.92
CA GLN A 24 -2.72 -11.96 18.72
C GLN A 24 -3.76 -12.65 17.86
N LEU A 25 -4.00 -12.15 16.67
CA LEU A 25 -4.98 -12.72 15.75
C LEU A 25 -4.35 -13.68 14.75
N GLY A 26 -3.06 -13.93 14.87
CA GLY A 26 -2.39 -14.89 14.01
C GLY A 26 -1.57 -14.30 12.88
N PHE A 27 -1.46 -12.97 12.83
CA PHE A 27 -0.60 -12.34 11.82
C PHE A 27 0.86 -12.43 12.25
N CYS A 28 1.75 -12.45 11.28
CA CYS A 28 3.19 -12.43 11.51
C CYS A 28 3.79 -11.28 10.73
N GLN A 29 4.89 -10.75 11.21
CA GLN A 29 5.59 -9.70 10.49
C GLN A 29 6.23 -10.27 9.23
N ALA A 30 6.10 -9.55 8.13
CA ALA A 30 6.70 -9.95 6.87
C ALA A 30 7.94 -9.11 6.61
N THR A 31 8.88 -9.68 5.87
CA THR A 31 10.08 -8.97 5.47
C THR A 31 9.76 -8.07 4.28
N THR A 32 10.27 -6.86 4.30
CA THR A 32 10.09 -5.94 3.18
C THR A 32 11.36 -5.15 2.96
N THR A 33 11.59 -4.72 1.71
CA THR A 33 12.69 -3.83 1.40
C THR A 33 12.15 -2.42 1.13
N ASP A 34 10.87 -2.18 1.35
CA ASP A 34 10.31 -0.87 1.16
C ASP A 34 10.94 0.12 2.12
N THR A 35 11.18 1.32 1.62
CA THR A 35 11.73 2.40 2.40
C THR A 35 10.75 3.56 2.39
N TRP A 36 10.31 3.96 3.57
CA TRP A 36 9.34 5.03 3.70
C TRP A 36 9.89 6.13 4.58
N SER A 37 9.34 7.32 4.45
CA SER A 37 9.75 8.44 5.29
C SER A 37 9.03 8.42 6.64
N HIS A 38 8.15 7.48 6.87
CA HIS A 38 7.41 7.32 8.11
C HIS A 38 7.55 5.88 8.61
N PRO A 39 7.24 5.62 9.86
CA PRO A 39 7.26 4.24 10.37
C PRO A 39 6.28 3.36 9.60
N TYR A 40 6.72 2.19 9.25
CA TYR A 40 5.97 1.28 8.40
C TYR A 40 6.26 -0.16 8.80
N GLY A 41 5.26 -1.00 8.77
CA GLY A 41 5.43 -2.42 9.03
C GLY A 41 4.45 -3.21 8.19
N VAL A 42 4.84 -4.42 7.81
CA VAL A 42 3.98 -5.29 7.01
C VAL A 42 3.68 -6.55 7.81
N LEU A 43 2.42 -6.89 7.87
CA LEU A 43 1.97 -8.12 8.51
C LEU A 43 1.28 -8.99 7.49
N THR A 44 1.26 -10.28 7.72
CA THR A 44 0.57 -11.20 6.84
C THR A 44 -0.02 -12.36 7.62
N ASP A 45 -1.14 -12.89 7.15
CA ASP A 45 -1.71 -14.11 7.67
C ASP A 45 -1.42 -15.30 6.74
N GLY A 46 -0.54 -15.10 5.75
CA GLY A 46 -0.22 -16.11 4.76
C GLY A 46 -0.93 -15.90 3.44
N ARG A 47 -1.92 -15.02 3.40
CA ARG A 47 -2.67 -14.76 2.17
C ARG A 47 -2.70 -13.29 1.82
N LEU A 48 -2.99 -12.43 2.77
CA LEU A 48 -3.01 -11.01 2.49
C LEU A 48 -1.85 -10.32 3.18
N PHE A 49 -1.52 -9.14 2.68
CA PHE A 49 -0.51 -8.30 3.28
C PHE A 49 -1.20 -7.06 3.82
N LEU A 50 -0.95 -6.76 5.09
CA LEU A 50 -1.51 -5.61 5.75
C LEU A 50 -0.36 -4.64 6.03
N GLY A 51 -0.36 -3.50 5.39
CA GLY A 51 0.68 -2.49 5.59
C GLY A 51 0.23 -1.49 6.63
N LEU A 52 0.99 -1.36 7.70
CA LEU A 52 0.69 -0.41 8.77
C LEU A 52 1.53 0.83 8.54
N HIS A 53 0.86 1.97 8.37
CA HIS A 53 1.52 3.24 8.11
C HIS A 53 1.25 4.20 9.24
N GLN A 54 2.31 4.65 9.91
CA GLN A 54 2.15 5.61 10.98
C GLN A 54 2.22 7.00 10.39
N ARG A 55 1.26 7.32 9.59
CA ARG A 55 1.03 8.65 9.02
C ARG A 55 -0.45 8.76 8.64
N PRO A 56 -1.00 9.98 8.55
CA PRO A 56 -2.37 10.15 8.13
C PRO A 56 -2.57 9.80 6.66
N PHE A 57 -3.62 9.08 6.34
CA PHE A 57 -4.08 8.88 4.97
C PHE A 57 -5.50 8.31 5.03
N THR A 58 -6.13 8.15 3.87
CA THR A 58 -7.49 7.61 3.84
C THR A 58 -7.42 6.09 4.00
N SER A 59 -7.77 5.62 5.15
CA SER A 59 -7.61 4.22 5.55
C SER A 59 -8.98 3.55 5.72
N PRO A 60 -9.12 2.26 5.41
CA PRO A 60 -8.12 1.42 4.76
C PRO A 60 -8.10 1.62 3.25
N ALA A 61 -6.99 1.38 2.61
CA ALA A 61 -6.86 1.50 1.17
C ALA A 61 -6.35 0.21 0.55
N VAL A 62 -6.89 -0.14 -0.62
CA VAL A 62 -6.35 -1.24 -1.41
C VAL A 62 -5.22 -0.63 -2.24
N THR A 63 -4.01 -1.10 -2.05
CA THR A 63 -2.83 -0.46 -2.60
C THR A 63 -2.13 -1.35 -3.62
N PHE A 64 -1.80 -0.72 -4.75
CA PHE A 64 -1.06 -1.36 -5.84
C PHE A 64 0.28 -0.66 -6.03
N VAL A 65 1.23 -1.31 -6.66
CA VAL A 65 2.49 -0.68 -7.04
C VAL A 65 2.66 -0.73 -8.55
N HIS A 66 3.20 0.34 -9.12
CA HIS A 66 3.41 0.46 -10.55
C HIS A 66 4.74 1.18 -10.78
N PRO A 67 5.53 0.79 -11.78
CA PRO A 67 6.83 1.42 -12.01
C PRO A 67 6.77 2.84 -12.55
N GLU A 68 5.65 3.25 -13.15
CA GLU A 68 5.52 4.58 -13.70
C GLU A 68 4.14 5.15 -13.46
N VAL A 69 3.89 5.62 -12.26
CA VAL A 69 2.58 6.11 -11.87
C VAL A 69 2.12 7.31 -12.71
N ALA A 70 3.06 8.20 -13.05
CA ALA A 70 2.69 9.37 -13.86
C ALA A 70 2.05 8.97 -15.18
N GLY A 71 2.45 7.87 -15.75
CA GLY A 71 1.90 7.40 -17.03
C GLY A 71 0.47 6.89 -16.93
N LEU A 72 -0.04 6.68 -15.72
CA LEU A 72 -1.42 6.22 -15.56
C LEU A 72 -2.42 7.38 -15.57
N VAL A 73 -1.97 8.58 -15.24
CA VAL A 73 -2.87 9.73 -15.06
C VAL A 73 -3.75 10.01 -16.26
N PRO A 74 -3.22 10.05 -17.50
CA PRO A 74 -4.10 10.32 -18.65
C PRO A 74 -5.22 9.29 -18.80
N GLY A 75 -4.97 8.04 -18.45
CA GLY A 75 -6.00 7.02 -18.55
C GLY A 75 -7.16 7.24 -17.57
N PHE A 76 -6.87 7.83 -16.42
CA PHE A 76 -7.91 8.17 -15.46
C PHE A 76 -8.73 9.36 -15.98
N GLU A 77 -8.06 10.33 -16.60
CA GLU A 77 -8.78 11.45 -17.20
C GLU A 77 -9.70 10.99 -18.31
N THR A 78 -9.22 10.09 -19.17
CA THR A 78 -10.02 9.59 -20.27
C THR A 78 -11.26 8.84 -19.77
N ARG A 79 -11.17 8.19 -18.63
CA ARG A 79 -12.26 7.42 -18.06
C ARG A 79 -13.12 8.22 -17.10
N ASP A 80 -12.83 9.50 -16.94
CA ASP A 80 -13.57 10.36 -16.02
C ASP A 80 -13.51 9.83 -14.57
N ILE A 81 -12.39 9.33 -14.16
CA ILE A 81 -12.19 8.90 -12.78
C ILE A 81 -11.39 9.97 -12.07
N PRO A 82 -11.99 10.72 -11.15
CA PRO A 82 -11.26 11.78 -10.45
C PRO A 82 -10.24 11.20 -9.49
N LEU A 83 -9.07 11.82 -9.45
CA LEU A 83 -8.04 11.43 -8.50
C LEU A 83 -8.24 12.21 -7.21
N THR A 84 -8.24 11.50 -6.07
CA THR A 84 -8.34 12.15 -4.77
C THR A 84 -6.96 12.51 -4.24
N VAL A 85 -5.92 11.85 -4.76
CA VAL A 85 -4.53 12.15 -4.44
C VAL A 85 -3.76 12.10 -5.76
N CYS A 86 -2.90 13.08 -6.00
CA CYS A 86 -2.06 13.07 -7.18
C CYS A 86 -0.76 13.77 -6.85
N HIS A 87 0.24 12.98 -6.44
CA HIS A 87 1.56 13.50 -6.11
C HIS A 87 2.54 12.98 -7.16
N ILE A 88 2.79 13.79 -8.17
CA ILE A 88 3.71 13.43 -9.25
C ILE A 88 4.87 14.38 -9.25
N ASP A 89 6.05 13.85 -8.94
CA ASP A 89 7.25 14.66 -8.87
C ASP A 89 8.41 13.74 -9.28
N PRO A 90 9.21 14.11 -10.26
CA PRO A 90 10.30 13.24 -10.71
C PRO A 90 11.36 12.97 -9.67
N GLU A 91 11.39 13.75 -8.61
CA GLU A 91 12.43 13.59 -7.62
C GLU A 91 12.00 12.88 -6.37
N ILE A 92 10.75 12.63 -6.19
CA ILE A 92 10.28 11.99 -5.00
C ILE A 92 9.34 10.85 -5.34
N PHE A 93 8.84 10.19 -4.32
CA PHE A 93 7.94 9.08 -4.44
C PHE A 93 6.60 9.53 -4.98
N ASN A 94 6.18 8.98 -6.07
CA ASN A 94 4.92 9.33 -6.71
C ASN A 94 3.79 8.42 -6.24
N GLU A 95 2.62 9.01 -6.13
CA GLU A 95 1.43 8.23 -5.79
C GLU A 95 0.18 8.88 -6.36
N ILE A 96 -0.82 8.07 -6.67
CA ILE A 96 -2.14 8.54 -7.01
C ILE A 96 -3.14 7.76 -6.15
N GLY A 97 -4.28 8.39 -5.91
CA GLY A 97 -5.36 7.75 -5.18
C GLY A 97 -6.69 8.11 -5.81
N PHE A 98 -7.65 7.22 -5.69
CA PHE A 98 -9.00 7.43 -6.18
C PHE A 98 -9.95 6.54 -5.40
N ARG A 99 -11.24 6.59 -5.71
CA ARG A 99 -12.23 5.76 -5.01
C ARG A 99 -13.03 4.98 -6.00
N ASP A 100 -13.49 3.82 -5.58
CA ASP A 100 -14.43 3.07 -6.38
C ASP A 100 -15.83 3.72 -6.26
N PRO A 101 -16.84 3.22 -6.99
CA PRO A 101 -18.18 3.85 -6.96
C PRO A 101 -18.83 3.93 -5.59
N PHE A 102 -18.42 3.11 -4.66
CA PHE A 102 -19.00 3.12 -3.32
C PHE A 102 -18.08 3.72 -2.27
N GLY A 103 -17.03 4.39 -2.71
CA GLY A 103 -16.18 5.16 -1.80
C GLY A 103 -14.96 4.44 -1.25
N GLN A 104 -14.68 3.24 -1.69
CA GLN A 104 -13.51 2.52 -1.20
C GLN A 104 -12.23 3.16 -1.75
N PRO A 105 -11.32 3.61 -0.89
CA PRO A 105 -10.05 4.19 -1.35
C PRO A 105 -9.16 3.16 -2.01
N ILE A 106 -8.56 3.56 -3.12
CA ILE A 106 -7.58 2.77 -3.84
C ILE A 106 -6.35 3.65 -4.06
N SER A 107 -5.18 3.08 -3.85
CA SER A 107 -3.93 3.82 -3.94
C SER A 107 -2.99 3.10 -4.89
N VAL A 108 -2.23 3.85 -5.68
CA VAL A 108 -1.17 3.28 -6.51
C VAL A 108 0.11 4.02 -6.19
N LEU A 109 1.11 3.27 -5.76
CA LEU A 109 2.40 3.81 -5.36
C LEU A 109 3.43 3.46 -6.41
N GLU A 110 4.39 4.35 -6.62
CA GLU A 110 5.43 4.06 -7.59
C GLU A 110 6.51 3.22 -6.96
N ALA A 111 6.76 2.05 -7.53
CA ALA A 111 7.84 1.20 -7.11
C ALA A 111 8.37 0.46 -8.33
N ARG A 112 9.68 0.38 -8.43
CA ARG A 112 10.30 -0.29 -9.56
C ARG A 112 10.48 -1.78 -9.32
N THR A 113 10.28 -2.21 -8.10
CA THR A 113 10.34 -3.62 -7.76
C THR A 113 9.06 -3.96 -7.01
N TYR A 114 8.64 -5.18 -7.09
CA TYR A 114 7.45 -5.63 -6.43
C TYR A 114 7.82 -6.43 -5.19
N SER A 115 8.80 -5.97 -4.57
CA SER A 115 9.44 -6.72 -3.57
C SER A 115 8.63 -7.20 -2.42
N PRO A 116 7.82 -6.45 -1.76
CA PRO A 116 7.14 -6.97 -0.58
C PRO A 116 6.30 -8.17 -0.90
N VAL A 117 5.66 -8.12 -2.05
CA VAL A 117 4.80 -9.20 -2.40
C VAL A 117 5.58 -10.44 -2.68
N ALA A 118 6.69 -10.26 -3.31
CA ALA A 118 7.45 -11.39 -3.67
C ALA A 118 8.00 -12.14 -2.55
N ARG A 119 8.24 -11.53 -1.45
CA ARG A 119 8.87 -12.24 -0.49
C ARG A 119 8.30 -12.58 0.63
N SER A 120 7.50 -12.23 0.81
CA SER A 120 7.01 -12.44 1.81
C SER A 120 6.93 -13.26 2.64
N PRO A 121 6.17 -13.79 2.86
CA PRO A 121 5.59 -14.28 3.95
C PRO A 121 6.24 -15.39 4.42
N VAL A 122 7.14 -15.70 3.99
CA VAL A 122 7.70 -16.70 4.28
C VAL A 122 7.71 -17.31 5.48
N LYS A 123 7.82 -16.78 6.46
CA LYS A 123 7.87 -17.39 7.64
C LYS A 123 6.69 -17.70 8.23
N MET A 124 5.65 -17.67 7.66
CA MET A 124 4.40 -17.99 8.18
C MET A 124 4.40 -19.37 8.46
N SER A 125 4.61 -19.76 9.58
CA SER A 125 4.57 -21.07 9.84
C SER A 125 3.30 -21.41 10.36
N LEU A 126 2.38 -21.44 9.85
CA LEU A 126 1.11 -21.79 10.41
C LEU A 126 0.85 -23.29 10.48
#